data_6206533fdfb105691a7c5c1ab2dbbf80
#
_entry.id   6206533fdfb105691a7c5c1ab2dbbf80
#
_cell.length_a   1.000
_cell.length_b   1.000
_cell.length_c   1.000
_cell.angle_alpha   90.00
_cell.angle_beta   90.00
_cell.angle_gamma   90.00
#
_symmetry.space_group_name_H-M   'P 1'
#
loop_
_entity.id
_entity.type
_entity.pdbx_description
1 polymer ?
#
loop_
_entity_poly.entity_id
_entity_poly.type
_entity_poly.pdbx_seq_one_letter_code
_entity_poly.pdbx_strand_id
1 'polypeptide(L)'
;MPIKVQSNLPAIKVLESENIFVMPNEVALRQDIRPLKILILNLMPTKIETETQLLRLLGNSPLQVDIELLQMASHTSKNTSPHHLTTFYKTFNQVKNESFDGMIITGAPVEQLDFEEVDYWGELCEIMEWSKHNVCSTFHICWGAQAGLYYHYGIKKHLLPEKLSGIYTHKVLVPHHKLMRGFDDTFTIPHSRHTGIDEEALKRCRAVSYTHLRAHETAANLV
;
A
#
# COMPACT_ATOMS: atom_id res chain seq x y z
N MET A 1 -2.75 7.20 19.77
CA MET A 1 -2.38 5.91 20.40
C MET A 1 -1.34 5.25 19.50
N PRO A 2 -0.42 4.46 20.04
CA PRO A 2 0.77 4.02 19.31
C PRO A 2 0.52 2.85 18.36
N ILE A 3 1.39 2.74 17.35
CA ILE A 3 1.48 1.55 16.51
C ILE A 3 2.05 0.40 17.34
N LYS A 4 1.44 -0.77 17.25
CA LYS A 4 1.98 -2.01 17.78
C LYS A 4 2.82 -2.68 16.70
N VAL A 5 4.10 -2.88 16.99
CA VAL A 5 5.07 -3.53 16.09
C VAL A 5 5.95 -4.51 16.85
N GLN A 6 6.60 -5.41 16.11
CA GLN A 6 7.59 -6.32 16.69
C GLN A 6 8.76 -5.53 17.29
N SER A 7 9.14 -5.85 18.52
CA SER A 7 10.05 -5.06 19.36
C SER A 7 11.44 -4.80 18.76
N ASN A 8 11.88 -5.59 17.78
CA ASN A 8 13.21 -5.47 17.17
C ASN A 8 13.19 -4.92 15.73
N LEU A 9 12.06 -4.38 15.28
CA LEU A 9 11.96 -3.81 13.93
C LEU A 9 12.87 -2.57 13.81
N PRO A 10 13.78 -2.48 12.80
CA PRO A 10 14.69 -1.35 12.65
C PRO A 10 14.01 0.01 12.57
N ALA A 11 12.80 0.08 11.99
CA ALA A 11 12.01 1.30 11.89
C ALA A 11 11.71 1.95 13.25
N ILE A 12 11.65 1.20 14.36
CA ILE A 12 11.34 1.72 15.69
C ILE A 12 12.31 2.84 16.08
N LYS A 13 13.61 2.63 15.91
CA LYS A 13 14.64 3.62 16.27
C LYS A 13 14.47 4.95 15.52
N VAL A 14 14.08 4.89 14.26
CA VAL A 14 13.83 6.07 13.43
C VAL A 14 12.59 6.79 13.92
N LEU A 15 11.49 6.07 14.13
CA LEU A 15 10.21 6.62 14.60
C LEU A 15 10.34 7.28 15.98
N GLU A 16 11.03 6.62 16.91
CA GLU A 16 11.30 7.19 18.23
C GLU A 16 12.14 8.48 18.15
N SER A 17 13.14 8.54 17.26
CA SER A 17 13.94 9.76 17.04
C SER A 17 13.11 10.91 16.45
N GLU A 18 12.00 10.60 15.77
CA GLU A 18 11.04 11.55 15.22
C GLU A 18 9.88 11.90 16.18
N ASN A 19 9.97 11.47 17.47
CA ASN A 19 8.91 11.60 18.47
C ASN A 19 7.59 10.94 18.09
N ILE A 20 7.63 9.91 17.24
CA ILE A 20 6.46 9.08 16.91
C ILE A 20 6.41 7.93 17.91
N PHE A 21 5.34 7.88 18.69
CA PHE A 21 5.21 6.89 19.74
C PHE A 21 4.90 5.50 19.17
N VAL A 22 5.79 4.56 19.42
CA VAL A 22 5.66 3.15 19.06
C VAL A 22 5.44 2.33 20.35
N MET A 23 4.46 1.43 20.33
CA MET A 23 4.18 0.58 21.49
C MET A 23 4.77 -0.81 21.29
N PRO A 24 5.71 -1.25 22.15
CA PRO A 24 6.17 -2.64 22.16
C PRO A 24 5.02 -3.61 22.42
N ASN A 25 5.07 -4.78 21.80
CA ASN A 25 4.04 -5.82 21.94
C ASN A 25 3.68 -6.14 23.39
N GLU A 26 4.66 -6.18 24.28
CA GLU A 26 4.49 -6.51 25.70
C GLU A 26 3.62 -5.49 26.45
N VAL A 27 3.70 -4.22 26.07
CA VAL A 27 2.88 -3.15 26.64
C VAL A 27 1.47 -3.17 26.05
N ALA A 28 1.37 -3.39 24.74
CA ALA A 28 0.10 -3.45 24.02
C ALA A 28 -0.81 -4.59 24.53
N LEU A 29 -0.24 -5.73 24.87
CA LEU A 29 -0.98 -6.88 25.40
C LEU A 29 -1.65 -6.65 26.78
N ARG A 30 -1.25 -5.59 27.49
CA ARG A 30 -1.86 -5.24 28.80
C ARG A 30 -3.04 -4.27 28.67
N GLN A 31 -3.37 -3.85 27.44
CA GLN A 31 -4.49 -2.96 27.20
C GLN A 31 -5.69 -3.75 26.64
N ASP A 32 -6.85 -3.55 27.22
CA ASP A 32 -8.12 -4.14 26.74
C ASP A 32 -8.71 -3.30 25.60
N ILE A 33 -7.96 -3.21 24.50
CA ILE A 33 -8.33 -2.48 23.29
C ILE A 33 -8.13 -3.40 22.08
N ARG A 34 -9.17 -3.55 21.26
CA ARG A 34 -9.03 -4.22 19.96
C ARG A 34 -8.27 -3.31 18.99
N PRO A 35 -7.02 -3.62 18.63
CA PRO A 35 -6.29 -2.86 17.63
C PRO A 35 -6.88 -3.12 16.23
N LEU A 36 -6.72 -2.16 15.33
CA LEU A 36 -6.93 -2.39 13.90
C LEU A 36 -5.78 -3.25 13.36
N LYS A 37 -6.10 -4.38 12.78
CA LYS A 37 -5.12 -5.26 12.13
C LYS A 37 -4.88 -4.80 10.69
N ILE A 38 -3.68 -4.35 10.40
CA ILE A 38 -3.27 -3.88 9.06
C ILE A 38 -2.17 -4.79 8.51
N LEU A 39 -2.43 -5.34 7.32
CA LEU A 39 -1.47 -6.14 6.57
C LEU A 39 -0.78 -5.26 5.52
N ILE A 40 0.54 -5.29 5.46
CA ILE A 40 1.31 -4.55 4.45
C ILE A 40 2.04 -5.53 3.54
N LEU A 41 1.55 -5.68 2.31
CA LEU A 41 2.28 -6.38 1.25
C LEU A 41 3.31 -5.43 0.66
N ASN A 42 4.56 -5.63 1.06
CA ASN A 42 5.67 -4.78 0.66
C ASN A 42 6.41 -5.36 -0.55
N LEU A 43 6.11 -4.84 -1.75
CA LEU A 43 6.72 -5.23 -3.01
C LEU A 43 7.98 -4.38 -3.36
N MET A 44 8.28 -3.36 -2.54
CA MET A 44 9.41 -2.48 -2.79
C MET A 44 10.75 -3.20 -2.55
N PRO A 45 11.79 -2.87 -3.33
CA PRO A 45 13.13 -3.43 -3.14
C PRO A 45 13.80 -2.93 -1.85
N THR A 46 13.57 -1.66 -1.46
CA THR A 46 14.07 -1.05 -0.23
C THR A 46 13.03 -1.21 0.89
N LYS A 47 12.89 -2.45 1.39
CA LYS A 47 11.82 -2.79 2.33
C LYS A 47 11.86 -1.98 3.62
N ILE A 48 13.02 -1.84 4.24
CA ILE A 48 13.19 -1.16 5.54
C ILE A 48 12.79 0.32 5.45
N GLU A 49 13.15 1.00 4.36
CA GLU A 49 12.76 2.40 4.13
C GLU A 49 11.25 2.52 3.96
N THR A 50 10.66 1.64 3.15
CA THR A 50 9.21 1.61 2.90
C THR A 50 8.44 1.30 4.19
N GLU A 51 8.90 0.36 5.00
CA GLU A 51 8.37 0.07 6.34
C GLU A 51 8.34 1.34 7.19
N THR A 52 9.47 2.03 7.31
CA THR A 52 9.58 3.26 8.10
C THR A 52 8.60 4.33 7.63
N GLN A 53 8.48 4.53 6.31
CA GLN A 53 7.56 5.52 5.74
C GLN A 53 6.10 5.19 6.04
N LEU A 54 5.68 3.94 5.82
CA LEU A 54 4.30 3.52 6.05
C LEU A 54 3.96 3.51 7.54
N LEU A 55 4.85 3.05 8.39
CA LEU A 55 4.66 3.05 9.84
C LEU A 55 4.56 4.47 10.40
N ARG A 56 5.33 5.42 9.86
CA ARG A 56 5.24 6.84 10.22
C ARG A 56 3.84 7.41 9.94
N LEU A 57 3.27 7.07 8.77
CA LEU A 57 1.93 7.51 8.39
C LEU A 57 0.84 6.86 9.25
N LEU A 58 0.92 5.56 9.46
CA LEU A 58 -0.04 4.80 10.26
C LEU A 58 0.05 5.17 11.75
N GLY A 59 1.24 5.54 12.23
CA GLY A 59 1.47 6.00 13.61
C GLY A 59 0.83 7.33 13.95
N ASN A 60 0.52 8.13 12.95
CA ASN A 60 -0.16 9.41 13.12
C ASN A 60 -1.69 9.23 13.21
N SER A 61 -2.14 8.24 13.98
CA SER A 61 -3.55 7.92 14.19
C SER A 61 -3.87 7.84 15.69
N PRO A 62 -5.05 8.27 16.13
CA PRO A 62 -5.51 8.07 17.52
C PRO A 62 -5.90 6.60 17.80
N LEU A 63 -5.97 5.76 16.79
CA LEU A 63 -6.34 4.35 16.92
C LEU A 63 -5.10 3.48 17.13
N GLN A 64 -5.24 2.44 17.93
CA GLN A 64 -4.19 1.43 18.03
C GLN A 64 -4.20 0.57 16.77
N VAL A 65 -3.03 0.43 16.15
CA VAL A 65 -2.85 -0.34 14.92
C VAL A 65 -1.83 -1.46 15.16
N ASP A 66 -2.20 -2.66 14.80
CA ASP A 66 -1.35 -3.86 14.79
C ASP A 66 -0.92 -4.13 13.36
N ILE A 67 0.39 -4.11 13.11
CA ILE A 67 0.95 -4.19 11.76
C ILE A 67 1.56 -5.56 11.52
N GLU A 68 1.17 -6.20 10.44
CA GLU A 68 1.80 -7.39 9.91
C GLU A 68 2.41 -7.12 8.53
N LEU A 69 3.64 -7.58 8.34
CA LEU A 69 4.37 -7.41 7.08
C LEU A 69 4.29 -8.70 6.26
N LEU A 70 3.92 -8.55 4.99
CA LEU A 70 3.77 -9.65 4.04
C LEU A 70 4.78 -9.50 2.90
N GLN A 71 5.40 -10.61 2.51
CA GLN A 71 6.27 -10.70 1.34
C GLN A 71 5.75 -11.79 0.38
N MET A 72 6.18 -11.69 -0.88
CA MET A 72 5.97 -12.74 -1.86
C MET A 72 6.86 -13.95 -1.54
N ALA A 73 6.29 -15.14 -1.53
CA ALA A 73 7.04 -16.39 -1.38
C ALA A 73 7.71 -16.79 -2.71
N SER A 74 7.09 -16.45 -3.83
CA SER A 74 7.58 -16.73 -5.19
C SER A 74 8.73 -15.83 -5.66
N HIS A 75 9.07 -14.78 -4.88
CA HIS A 75 10.13 -13.81 -5.24
C HIS A 75 11.18 -13.67 -4.15
N THR A 76 12.45 -13.70 -4.54
CA THR A 76 13.57 -13.47 -3.62
C THR A 76 14.03 -12.01 -3.68
N SER A 77 13.85 -11.28 -2.58
CA SER A 77 14.34 -9.91 -2.47
C SER A 77 15.88 -9.86 -2.50
N LYS A 78 16.43 -9.02 -3.40
CA LYS A 78 17.90 -8.86 -3.55
C LYS A 78 18.50 -7.83 -2.60
N ASN A 79 17.70 -6.86 -2.15
CA ASN A 79 18.17 -5.68 -1.41
C ASN A 79 17.86 -5.73 0.10
N THR A 80 17.28 -6.81 0.57
CA THR A 80 16.91 -6.99 1.98
C THR A 80 17.54 -8.28 2.49
N SER A 81 18.15 -8.25 3.67
CA SER A 81 18.80 -9.44 4.23
C SER A 81 17.77 -10.55 4.48
N PRO A 82 18.11 -11.82 4.22
CA PRO A 82 17.23 -12.95 4.52
C PRO A 82 16.82 -13.01 6.00
N HIS A 83 17.70 -12.62 6.90
CA HIS A 83 17.41 -12.56 8.33
C HIS A 83 16.27 -11.56 8.65
N HIS A 84 16.27 -10.37 8.02
CA HIS A 84 15.21 -9.39 8.21
C HIS A 84 13.86 -9.95 7.72
N LEU A 85 13.86 -10.58 6.54
CA LEU A 85 12.65 -11.17 5.95
C LEU A 85 12.09 -12.30 6.83
N THR A 86 12.91 -13.23 7.27
CA THR A 86 12.45 -14.35 8.10
C THR A 86 11.99 -13.92 9.49
N THR A 87 12.52 -12.82 10.00
CA THR A 87 12.19 -12.31 11.34
C THR A 87 10.90 -11.50 11.34
N PHE A 88 10.68 -10.64 10.35
CA PHE A 88 9.63 -9.63 10.39
C PHE A 88 8.51 -9.84 9.37
N TYR A 89 8.74 -10.62 8.31
CA TYR A 89 7.77 -10.85 7.25
C TYR A 89 7.12 -12.23 7.36
N LYS A 90 5.84 -12.25 7.09
CA LYS A 90 5.06 -13.48 6.84
C LYS A 90 4.97 -13.75 5.34
N THR A 91 4.70 -14.99 4.97
CA THR A 91 4.27 -15.39 3.63
C THR A 91 2.74 -15.51 3.59
N PHE A 92 2.16 -15.53 2.39
CA PHE A 92 0.72 -15.64 2.22
C PHE A 92 0.13 -16.89 2.91
N ASN A 93 0.83 -18.02 2.84
CA ASN A 93 0.38 -19.25 3.51
C ASN A 93 0.23 -19.12 5.03
N GLN A 94 0.96 -18.21 5.65
CA GLN A 94 0.91 -17.98 7.10
C GLN A 94 -0.27 -17.10 7.52
N VAL A 95 -0.78 -16.25 6.61
CA VAL A 95 -1.85 -15.28 6.92
C VAL A 95 -3.20 -15.60 6.27
N LYS A 96 -3.26 -16.52 5.32
CA LYS A 96 -4.46 -16.81 4.51
C LYS A 96 -5.71 -17.19 5.31
N ASN A 97 -5.55 -17.67 6.53
CA ASN A 97 -6.65 -18.04 7.43
C ASN A 97 -7.02 -16.91 8.42
N GLU A 98 -6.35 -15.76 8.33
CA GLU A 98 -6.62 -14.59 9.16
C GLU A 98 -7.52 -13.59 8.43
N SER A 99 -8.09 -12.65 9.20
CA SER A 99 -8.84 -11.51 8.67
C SER A 99 -8.23 -10.21 9.16
N PHE A 100 -8.27 -9.18 8.32
CA PHE A 100 -7.65 -7.88 8.56
C PHE A 100 -8.66 -6.74 8.38
N ASP A 101 -8.48 -5.67 9.14
CA ASP A 101 -9.29 -4.45 8.99
C ASP A 101 -8.83 -3.64 7.78
N GLY A 102 -7.55 -3.72 7.45
CA GLY A 102 -7.01 -3.07 6.26
C GLY A 102 -5.81 -3.80 5.66
N MET A 103 -5.56 -3.55 4.38
CA MET A 103 -4.38 -4.02 3.68
C MET A 103 -3.78 -2.90 2.84
N ILE A 104 -2.45 -2.83 2.81
CA ILE A 104 -1.71 -1.94 1.91
C ILE A 104 -0.90 -2.81 0.96
N ILE A 105 -1.09 -2.60 -0.35
CA ILE A 105 -0.25 -3.20 -1.41
C ILE A 105 0.62 -2.09 -1.98
N THR A 106 1.93 -2.18 -1.80
CA THR A 106 2.87 -1.14 -2.24
C THR A 106 3.12 -1.19 -3.75
N GLY A 107 3.80 -0.17 -4.26
CA GLY A 107 4.38 -0.20 -5.59
C GLY A 107 5.52 -1.21 -5.73
N ALA A 108 5.95 -1.42 -6.97
CA ALA A 108 7.11 -2.20 -7.33
C ALA A 108 7.80 -1.59 -8.57
N PRO A 109 9.13 -1.70 -8.71
CA PRO A 109 9.88 -1.12 -9.82
C PRO A 109 9.82 -2.00 -11.09
N VAL A 110 8.65 -2.51 -11.43
CA VAL A 110 8.38 -3.40 -12.56
C VAL A 110 7.32 -2.80 -13.50
N GLU A 111 7.15 -1.48 -13.48
CA GLU A 111 6.08 -0.80 -14.21
C GLU A 111 6.17 -0.94 -15.73
N GLN A 112 7.37 -1.21 -16.28
CA GLN A 112 7.57 -1.37 -17.72
C GLN A 112 7.31 -2.79 -18.24
N LEU A 113 7.24 -3.79 -17.35
CA LEU A 113 6.91 -5.17 -17.70
C LEU A 113 5.39 -5.33 -17.82
N ASP A 114 4.94 -6.22 -18.68
CA ASP A 114 3.55 -6.66 -18.62
C ASP A 114 3.27 -7.39 -17.31
N PHE A 115 2.02 -7.36 -16.85
CA PHE A 115 1.70 -7.91 -15.53
C PHE A 115 2.02 -9.41 -15.45
N GLU A 116 1.73 -10.13 -16.52
CA GLU A 116 1.95 -11.57 -16.64
C GLU A 116 3.44 -11.96 -16.72
N GLU A 117 4.32 -11.00 -17.06
CA GLU A 117 5.78 -11.22 -17.08
C GLU A 117 6.42 -11.06 -15.69
N VAL A 118 5.67 -10.55 -14.72
CA VAL A 118 6.18 -10.40 -13.34
C VAL A 118 6.16 -11.76 -12.64
N ASP A 119 7.32 -12.19 -12.15
CA ASP A 119 7.54 -13.52 -11.58
C ASP A 119 6.58 -13.91 -10.44
N TYR A 120 6.10 -12.95 -9.66
CA TYR A 120 5.15 -13.15 -8.58
C TYR A 120 3.69 -12.79 -8.94
N TRP A 121 3.38 -12.58 -10.23
CA TRP A 121 2.02 -12.18 -10.64
C TRP A 121 0.94 -13.15 -10.19
N GLY A 122 1.16 -14.44 -10.34
CA GLY A 122 0.21 -15.48 -9.93
C GLY A 122 -0.11 -15.40 -8.43
N GLU A 123 0.91 -15.31 -7.58
CA GLU A 123 0.73 -15.18 -6.13
C GLU A 123 0.04 -13.86 -5.76
N LEU A 124 0.37 -12.76 -6.45
CA LEU A 124 -0.30 -11.47 -6.25
C LEU A 124 -1.79 -11.55 -6.58
N CYS A 125 -2.17 -12.22 -7.66
CA CYS A 125 -3.57 -12.46 -8.02
C CYS A 125 -4.32 -13.24 -6.93
N GLU A 126 -3.70 -14.30 -6.38
CA GLU A 126 -4.28 -15.07 -5.26
C GLU A 126 -4.50 -14.19 -4.03
N ILE A 127 -3.53 -13.36 -3.68
CA ILE A 127 -3.63 -12.42 -2.55
C ILE A 127 -4.74 -11.38 -2.79
N MET A 128 -4.83 -10.82 -4.01
CA MET A 128 -5.88 -9.87 -4.35
C MET A 128 -7.28 -10.50 -4.31
N GLU A 129 -7.42 -11.75 -4.76
CA GLU A 129 -8.69 -12.47 -4.66
C GLU A 129 -9.06 -12.75 -3.20
N TRP A 130 -8.13 -13.26 -2.42
CA TRP A 130 -8.29 -13.50 -1.00
C TRP A 130 -8.68 -12.21 -0.23
N SER A 131 -8.10 -11.08 -0.60
CA SER A 131 -8.36 -9.81 0.07
C SER A 131 -9.82 -9.35 -0.03
N LYS A 132 -10.56 -9.76 -1.07
CA LYS A 132 -11.99 -9.44 -1.22
C LYS A 132 -12.86 -10.00 -0.09
N HIS A 133 -12.43 -11.06 0.56
CA HIS A 133 -13.21 -11.77 1.57
C HIS A 133 -12.61 -11.67 2.98
N ASN A 134 -11.31 -11.47 3.06
CA ASN A 134 -10.56 -11.49 4.32
C ASN A 134 -10.07 -10.12 4.80
N VAL A 135 -10.23 -9.09 3.96
CA VAL A 135 -9.81 -7.72 4.29
C VAL A 135 -10.98 -6.75 4.14
N CYS A 136 -11.20 -5.92 5.15
CA CYS A 136 -12.29 -4.96 5.12
C CYS A 136 -12.08 -3.86 4.06
N SER A 137 -10.84 -3.37 3.91
CA SER A 137 -10.47 -2.35 2.93
C SER A 137 -9.02 -2.53 2.48
N THR A 138 -8.78 -2.49 1.17
CA THR A 138 -7.43 -2.58 0.58
C THR A 138 -7.04 -1.28 -0.08
N PHE A 139 -5.85 -0.78 0.27
CA PHE A 139 -5.24 0.41 -0.32
C PHE A 139 -4.07 0.02 -1.21
N HIS A 140 -4.15 0.36 -2.47
CA HIS A 140 -3.14 0.06 -3.48
C HIS A 140 -2.32 1.29 -3.80
N ILE A 141 -0.98 1.18 -3.90
CA ILE A 141 -0.06 2.29 -4.14
C ILE A 141 0.71 2.08 -5.44
N CYS A 142 0.78 3.10 -6.30
CA CYS A 142 1.61 3.17 -7.49
C CYS A 142 1.38 1.97 -8.44
N TRP A 143 2.41 1.17 -8.73
CA TRP A 143 2.27 -0.03 -9.56
C TRP A 143 1.27 -1.03 -8.96
N GLY A 144 1.21 -1.17 -7.64
CA GLY A 144 0.21 -1.99 -6.98
C GLY A 144 -1.23 -1.55 -7.31
N ALA A 145 -1.45 -0.25 -7.49
CA ALA A 145 -2.74 0.28 -7.92
C ALA A 145 -3.06 -0.11 -9.38
N GLN A 146 -2.08 -0.01 -10.27
CA GLN A 146 -2.23 -0.45 -11.65
C GLN A 146 -2.53 -1.96 -11.73
N ALA A 147 -1.84 -2.76 -10.91
CA ALA A 147 -2.08 -4.20 -10.79
C ALA A 147 -3.49 -4.50 -10.28
N GLY A 148 -3.96 -3.80 -9.25
CA GLY A 148 -5.32 -3.93 -8.75
C GLY A 148 -6.38 -3.55 -9.78
N LEU A 149 -6.16 -2.47 -10.54
CA LEU A 149 -7.04 -2.07 -11.63
C LEU A 149 -7.12 -3.11 -12.74
N TYR A 150 -5.98 -3.64 -13.10
CA TYR A 150 -5.93 -4.67 -14.14
C TYR A 150 -6.63 -5.96 -13.66
N TYR A 151 -6.29 -6.44 -12.47
CA TYR A 151 -6.85 -7.68 -11.94
C TYR A 151 -8.35 -7.62 -11.71
N HIS A 152 -8.83 -6.57 -11.02
CA HIS A 152 -10.23 -6.48 -10.61
C HIS A 152 -11.17 -5.96 -11.71
N TYR A 153 -10.66 -5.15 -12.63
CA TYR A 153 -11.49 -4.41 -13.59
C TYR A 153 -11.03 -4.54 -15.04
N GLY A 154 -9.94 -5.25 -15.34
CA GLY A 154 -9.41 -5.40 -16.68
C GLY A 154 -8.84 -4.11 -17.28
N ILE A 155 -8.58 -3.09 -16.45
CA ILE A 155 -8.06 -1.78 -16.91
C ILE A 155 -6.56 -1.88 -17.10
N LYS A 156 -6.10 -1.75 -18.34
CA LYS A 156 -4.69 -1.88 -18.71
C LYS A 156 -3.91 -0.60 -18.45
N LYS A 157 -2.64 -0.76 -18.13
CA LYS A 157 -1.66 0.32 -18.20
C LYS A 157 -1.11 0.46 -19.62
N HIS A 158 -0.55 1.62 -19.94
CA HIS A 158 0.18 1.88 -21.18
C HIS A 158 1.46 2.65 -20.88
N LEU A 159 2.48 2.48 -21.72
CA LEU A 159 3.70 3.24 -21.62
C LEU A 159 3.46 4.70 -22.03
N LEU A 160 4.02 5.63 -21.28
CA LEU A 160 4.07 7.03 -21.67
C LEU A 160 5.19 7.26 -22.69
N PRO A 161 5.06 8.24 -23.60
CA PRO A 161 6.12 8.58 -24.57
C PRO A 161 7.45 8.93 -23.90
N GLU A 162 7.36 9.57 -22.73
CA GLU A 162 8.50 9.93 -21.89
C GLU A 162 8.14 9.80 -20.40
N LYS A 163 9.15 9.73 -19.54
CA LYS A 163 8.95 9.67 -18.10
C LYS A 163 8.28 10.94 -17.60
N LEU A 164 7.10 10.81 -17.00
CA LEU A 164 6.48 11.91 -16.29
C LEU A 164 7.17 12.09 -14.93
N SER A 165 7.89 13.19 -14.77
CA SER A 165 8.62 13.51 -13.54
C SER A 165 8.44 14.99 -13.19
N GLY A 166 8.05 15.28 -11.96
CA GLY A 166 7.83 16.66 -11.50
C GLY A 166 6.79 16.77 -10.39
N ILE A 167 6.45 17.99 -10.04
CA ILE A 167 5.39 18.32 -9.07
C ILE A 167 4.22 18.92 -9.85
N TYR A 168 3.04 18.32 -9.71
CA TYR A 168 1.86 18.73 -10.48
C TYR A 168 0.71 19.11 -9.54
N THR A 169 -0.03 20.13 -9.94
CA THR A 169 -1.23 20.57 -9.22
C THR A 169 -2.42 19.71 -9.60
N HIS A 170 -3.12 19.23 -8.59
CA HIS A 170 -4.33 18.43 -8.69
C HIS A 170 -5.52 19.18 -8.14
N LYS A 171 -6.70 18.90 -8.69
CA LYS A 171 -7.97 19.45 -8.22
C LYS A 171 -8.84 18.33 -7.65
N VAL A 172 -9.46 18.58 -6.50
CA VAL A 172 -10.45 17.67 -5.93
C VAL A 172 -11.72 17.73 -6.78
N LEU A 173 -12.12 16.59 -7.38
CA LEU A 173 -13.32 16.51 -8.21
C LEU A 173 -14.57 16.18 -7.40
N VAL A 174 -14.43 15.49 -6.27
CA VAL A 174 -15.54 15.08 -5.39
C VAL A 174 -15.23 15.51 -3.95
N PRO A 175 -15.44 16.80 -3.60
CA PRO A 175 -15.01 17.37 -2.31
C PRO A 175 -15.62 16.69 -1.08
N HIS A 176 -16.84 16.16 -1.21
CA HIS A 176 -17.57 15.56 -0.10
C HIS A 176 -17.24 14.06 0.12
N HIS A 177 -16.31 13.51 -0.66
CA HIS A 177 -15.92 12.12 -0.48
C HIS A 177 -15.10 11.92 0.79
N LYS A 178 -15.31 10.79 1.48
CA LYS A 178 -14.66 10.48 2.76
C LYS A 178 -13.14 10.54 2.69
N LEU A 179 -12.55 10.07 1.57
CA LEU A 179 -11.09 10.05 1.36
C LEU A 179 -10.50 11.44 1.07
N MET A 180 -11.33 12.40 0.64
CA MET A 180 -10.89 13.76 0.34
C MET A 180 -11.11 14.73 1.51
N ARG A 181 -11.59 14.21 2.65
CA ARG A 181 -11.80 15.04 3.85
C ARG A 181 -10.46 15.59 4.36
N GLY A 182 -10.36 16.90 4.44
CA GLY A 182 -9.15 17.60 4.89
C GLY A 182 -8.17 17.97 3.77
N PHE A 183 -8.50 17.62 2.52
CA PHE A 183 -7.77 18.16 1.36
C PHE A 183 -8.31 19.54 0.99
N ASP A 184 -7.41 20.42 0.56
CA ASP A 184 -7.78 21.66 -0.10
C ASP A 184 -8.37 21.38 -1.49
N ASP A 185 -9.10 22.35 -2.07
CA ASP A 185 -9.68 22.21 -3.41
C ASP A 185 -8.63 21.90 -4.48
N THR A 186 -7.41 22.36 -4.25
CA THR A 186 -6.23 22.07 -5.07
C THR A 186 -5.05 21.71 -4.18
N PHE A 187 -4.28 20.71 -4.59
CA PHE A 187 -3.08 20.26 -3.89
C PHE A 187 -2.02 19.80 -4.89
N THR A 188 -0.78 19.68 -4.45
CA THR A 188 0.35 19.29 -5.31
C THR A 188 0.84 17.89 -4.96
N ILE A 189 1.13 17.09 -6.01
CA ILE A 189 1.67 15.72 -5.86
C ILE A 189 2.92 15.58 -6.73
N PRO A 190 3.99 14.97 -6.18
CA PRO A 190 5.13 14.56 -6.98
C PRO A 190 4.76 13.34 -7.83
N HIS A 191 5.16 13.38 -9.11
CA HIS A 191 5.05 12.26 -10.03
C HIS A 191 6.43 11.76 -10.43
N SER A 192 6.55 10.44 -10.58
CA SER A 192 7.73 9.78 -11.14
C SER A 192 7.29 8.45 -11.73
N ARG A 193 6.80 8.46 -12.99
CA ARG A 193 6.21 7.27 -13.62
C ARG A 193 6.53 7.17 -15.10
N HIS A 194 6.65 5.96 -15.62
CA HIS A 194 6.78 5.64 -17.05
C HIS A 194 5.47 5.16 -17.66
N THR A 195 4.44 4.94 -16.86
CA THR A 195 3.17 4.36 -17.30
C THR A 195 1.98 5.22 -16.92
N GLY A 196 0.94 5.15 -17.72
CA GLY A 196 -0.38 5.72 -17.49
C GLY A 196 -1.46 4.63 -17.48
N ILE A 197 -2.70 5.03 -17.21
CA ILE A 197 -3.87 4.16 -17.21
C ILE A 197 -4.83 4.65 -18.29
N ASP A 198 -5.60 3.74 -18.88
CA ASP A 198 -6.69 4.07 -19.79
C ASP A 198 -7.82 4.80 -19.02
N GLU A 199 -7.88 6.12 -19.17
CA GLU A 199 -8.86 6.99 -18.52
C GLU A 199 -10.30 6.70 -18.99
N GLU A 200 -10.51 6.36 -20.24
CA GLU A 200 -11.84 6.04 -20.76
C GLU A 200 -12.36 4.72 -20.19
N ALA A 201 -11.49 3.73 -20.04
CA ALA A 201 -11.83 2.50 -19.33
C ALA A 201 -12.14 2.78 -17.85
N LEU A 202 -11.37 3.66 -17.22
CA LEU A 202 -11.58 4.06 -15.84
C LEU A 202 -12.94 4.77 -15.64
N LYS A 203 -13.31 5.71 -16.52
CA LYS A 203 -14.61 6.40 -16.48
C LYS A 203 -15.80 5.47 -16.61
N ARG A 204 -15.66 4.37 -17.35
CA ARG A 204 -16.69 3.34 -17.53
C ARG A 204 -16.77 2.35 -16.36
N CYS A 205 -15.74 2.31 -15.55
CA CYS A 205 -15.67 1.40 -14.41
C CYS A 205 -16.59 1.89 -13.28
N ARG A 206 -17.46 0.99 -12.80
CA ARG A 206 -18.34 1.25 -11.64
C ARG A 206 -17.65 1.02 -10.30
N ALA A 207 -16.34 0.90 -10.27
CA ALA A 207 -15.58 0.70 -9.05
C ALA A 207 -15.77 1.88 -8.09
N VAL A 208 -16.35 1.61 -6.94
CA VAL A 208 -16.77 2.62 -5.97
C VAL A 208 -15.60 3.49 -5.50
N SER A 209 -14.43 2.91 -5.27
CA SER A 209 -13.26 3.65 -4.81
C SER A 209 -12.66 4.59 -5.85
N TYR A 210 -12.84 4.30 -7.15
CA TYR A 210 -12.27 5.09 -8.24
C TYR A 210 -13.05 6.34 -8.60
N THR A 211 -14.37 6.28 -8.52
CA THR A 211 -15.22 7.46 -8.75
C THR A 211 -14.94 8.56 -7.74
N HIS A 212 -14.28 8.21 -6.66
CA HIS A 212 -14.02 9.11 -5.53
C HIS A 212 -12.59 9.68 -5.51
N LEU A 213 -11.64 8.97 -6.12
CA LEU A 213 -10.24 9.39 -6.24
C LEU A 213 -9.93 10.14 -7.54
N ARG A 214 -10.93 10.67 -8.19
CA ARG A 214 -10.74 11.63 -9.27
C ARG A 214 -10.22 12.98 -8.74
N ALA A 215 -9.07 12.93 -8.14
CA ALA A 215 -8.14 14.01 -8.29
C ALA A 215 -7.48 13.76 -9.63
N HIS A 216 -7.80 14.55 -10.65
CA HIS A 216 -7.18 14.58 -11.96
C HIS A 216 -6.13 13.51 -12.28
N GLU A 217 -6.31 12.75 -13.36
CA GLU A 217 -5.28 11.96 -14.08
C GLU A 217 -4.36 11.04 -13.24
N THR A 218 -4.45 11.09 -11.94
CA THR A 218 -3.54 10.52 -10.99
C THR A 218 -4.17 9.56 -10.02
N ALA A 219 -5.39 9.11 -10.27
CA ALA A 219 -5.98 8.02 -9.49
C ALA A 219 -5.00 6.84 -9.36
N ALA A 220 -4.19 6.59 -10.39
CA ALA A 220 -3.13 5.61 -10.38
C ALA A 220 -1.96 5.90 -9.42
N ASN A 221 -1.84 7.12 -8.91
CA ASN A 221 -0.76 7.51 -8.02
C ASN A 221 -1.22 7.85 -6.61
N LEU A 222 -2.52 7.98 -6.41
CA LEU A 222 -3.13 8.18 -5.09
C LEU A 222 -3.69 6.90 -4.48
N VAL A 223 -3.71 5.87 -5.29
CA VAL A 223 -4.15 4.54 -4.87
C VAL A 223 -2.97 3.70 -4.53
#